data_29e4048bede3298a64e5732d179d10c7
#
_entry.id   29e4048bede3298a64e5732d179d10c7
#
_cell.length_a   1.000
_cell.length_b   1.000
_cell.length_c   1.000
_cell.angle_alpha   90.00
_cell.angle_beta   90.00
_cell.angle_gamma   90.00
#
_symmetry.space_group_name_H-M   'P 1'
#
loop_
_entity.id
_entity.type
_entity.pdbx_description
1 polymer ?
#
loop_
_entity_poly.entity_id
_entity_poly.type
_entity_poly.pdbx_seq_one_letter_code
_entity_poly.pdbx_strand_id
1 'polypeptide(L)'
;DSERSRGLGDVYKRQLLGTGHTVGIFQLESNGMQDVLRNMKPDCFEDIIALVALYRPGPMDNIPKYIACKKGEEKPDYMDERLEKILEETYGVIIYQEQVMQTAQILSNYSLGEADILRRAMGKKIKSEMDSQKERFISGAISNGISEKKADYIFDQVAEFAGYGFNKSHAAAYALIAYQTAFLKTHYPEYFMTASMSLERENTDKLS
;
A
#
# COMPACT_ATOMS: atom_id res chain seq x y z
N ASP A 1 10.27 6.73 23.57
CA ASP A 1 10.18 7.71 22.45
C ASP A 1 9.99 7.08 21.07
N SER A 2 10.18 5.76 20.92
CA SER A 2 9.99 5.06 19.62
C SER A 2 8.51 4.82 19.26
N GLU A 3 7.60 4.82 20.19
CA GLU A 3 6.16 4.66 19.95
C GLU A 3 5.48 5.94 19.44
N ARG A 4 6.06 7.12 19.69
CA ARG A 4 5.51 8.39 19.22
C ARG A 4 5.72 8.67 17.74
N SER A 5 6.67 8.00 17.08
CA SER A 5 6.99 8.23 15.66
C SER A 5 6.12 7.41 14.69
N ARG A 6 5.41 6.39 15.16
CA ARG A 6 4.54 5.53 14.33
C ARG A 6 3.08 5.95 14.28
N GLY A 7 2.64 6.81 15.19
CA GLY A 7 1.25 7.27 15.24
C GLY A 7 0.98 8.47 14.34
N LEU A 8 -0.23 8.61 13.84
CA LEU A 8 -0.73 9.83 13.19
C LEU A 8 -0.67 11.08 14.11
N GLY A 9 0.03 11.02 15.24
CA GLY A 9 0.41 12.09 16.16
C GLY A 9 -0.73 12.95 16.75
N ASP A 10 -1.90 12.87 16.14
CA ASP A 10 -3.06 13.70 16.48
C ASP A 10 -4.33 12.85 16.54
N VAL A 11 -4.87 12.70 17.73
CA VAL A 11 -6.08 11.91 18.01
C VAL A 11 -7.28 12.38 17.17
N TYR A 12 -7.41 13.69 16.95
CA TYR A 12 -8.54 14.26 16.21
C TYR A 12 -8.51 13.88 14.72
N LYS A 13 -7.32 13.77 14.10
CA LYS A 13 -7.19 13.30 12.70
C LYS A 13 -7.53 11.84 12.56
N ARG A 14 -7.09 10.99 13.50
CA ARG A 14 -7.48 9.58 13.53
C ARG A 14 -8.98 9.42 13.64
N GLN A 15 -9.61 10.23 14.48
CA GLN A 15 -11.07 10.22 14.61
C GLN A 15 -11.73 10.64 13.29
N LEU A 16 -11.30 11.76 12.68
CA LEU A 16 -11.85 12.22 11.40
C LEU A 16 -11.75 11.16 10.30
N LEU A 17 -10.56 10.58 10.11
CA LEU A 17 -10.37 9.53 9.11
C LEU A 17 -11.19 8.27 9.44
N GLY A 18 -11.21 7.84 10.69
CA GLY A 18 -11.96 6.67 11.16
C GLY A 18 -13.49 6.82 11.10
N THR A 19 -14.02 8.05 11.07
CA THR A 19 -15.46 8.30 10.87
C THR A 19 -15.86 8.30 9.40
N GLY A 20 -14.89 8.41 8.48
CA GLY A 20 -15.14 8.52 7.05
C GLY A 20 -15.70 9.88 6.61
N HIS A 21 -15.71 10.91 7.48
CA HIS A 21 -16.15 12.27 7.10
C HIS A 21 -15.05 12.99 6.32
N THR A 22 -14.63 12.42 5.19
CA THR A 22 -13.44 12.82 4.45
C THR A 22 -13.73 13.59 3.16
N VAL A 23 -14.92 14.15 3.01
CA VAL A 23 -15.24 15.07 1.91
C VAL A 23 -14.24 16.23 1.90
N GLY A 24 -13.67 16.53 0.74
CA GLY A 24 -12.64 17.54 0.54
C GLY A 24 -11.23 17.12 0.98
N ILE A 25 -11.04 15.94 1.57
CA ILE A 25 -9.71 15.42 1.88
C ILE A 25 -9.13 14.76 0.64
N PHE A 26 -7.99 15.25 0.18
CA PHE A 26 -7.32 14.78 -1.02
C PHE A 26 -7.21 13.25 -1.07
N GLN A 27 -7.63 12.64 -2.17
CA GLN A 27 -7.63 11.18 -2.44
C GLN A 27 -8.55 10.34 -1.53
N LEU A 28 -9.16 10.90 -0.49
CA LEU A 28 -9.90 10.14 0.52
C LEU A 28 -11.41 10.45 0.56
N GLU A 29 -11.93 11.20 -0.41
CA GLU A 29 -13.29 11.76 -0.36
C GLU A 29 -14.38 10.89 -0.99
N SER A 30 -14.05 9.90 -1.84
CA SER A 30 -15.07 9.06 -2.49
C SER A 30 -15.82 8.18 -1.49
N ASN A 31 -17.09 7.89 -1.76
CA ASN A 31 -17.92 7.06 -0.87
C ASN A 31 -17.28 5.72 -0.53
N GLY A 32 -16.75 5.00 -1.54
CA GLY A 32 -16.09 3.72 -1.30
C GLY A 32 -14.82 3.85 -0.47
N MET A 33 -14.05 4.95 -0.63
CA MET A 33 -12.90 5.24 0.20
C MET A 33 -13.31 5.53 1.66
N GLN A 34 -14.40 6.28 1.85
CA GLN A 34 -14.96 6.55 3.17
C GLN A 34 -15.37 5.26 3.90
N ASP A 35 -15.97 4.30 3.17
CA ASP A 35 -16.33 3.00 3.72
C ASP A 35 -15.11 2.19 4.14
N VAL A 36 -14.07 2.20 3.33
CA VAL A 36 -12.79 1.54 3.69
C VAL A 36 -12.16 2.19 4.92
N LEU A 37 -12.14 3.52 5.00
CA LEU A 37 -11.61 4.26 6.15
C LEU A 37 -12.36 3.94 7.46
N ARG A 38 -13.71 3.85 7.41
CA ARG A 38 -14.52 3.45 8.57
C ARG A 38 -14.19 2.05 9.05
N ASN A 39 -13.92 1.14 8.12
CA ASN A 39 -13.57 -0.24 8.43
C ASN A 39 -12.12 -0.38 8.90
N MET A 40 -11.17 0.29 8.24
CA MET A 40 -9.74 0.22 8.55
C MET A 40 -9.38 0.93 9.83
N LYS A 41 -10.00 2.10 10.09
CA LYS A 41 -9.67 3.00 11.21
C LYS A 41 -8.17 3.29 11.27
N PRO A 42 -7.62 4.03 10.28
CA PRO A 42 -6.19 4.31 10.22
C PRO A 42 -5.66 4.91 11.53
N ASP A 43 -4.58 4.39 12.05
CA ASP A 43 -3.94 4.86 13.28
C ASP A 43 -2.47 5.23 13.11
N CYS A 44 -1.88 4.93 11.94
CA CYS A 44 -0.55 5.33 11.54
C CYS A 44 -0.54 5.92 10.13
N PHE A 45 0.55 6.61 9.77
CA PHE A 45 0.68 7.25 8.46
C PHE A 45 0.84 6.20 7.34
N GLU A 46 1.44 5.09 7.66
CA GLU A 46 1.64 3.94 6.77
C GLU A 46 0.31 3.36 6.27
N ASP A 47 -0.74 3.38 7.08
CA ASP A 47 -2.08 2.97 6.64
C ASP A 47 -2.62 3.84 5.50
N ILE A 48 -2.37 5.15 5.56
CA ILE A 48 -2.80 6.07 4.51
C ILE A 48 -1.99 5.81 3.24
N ILE A 49 -0.68 5.56 3.36
CA ILE A 49 0.17 5.20 2.22
C ILE A 49 -0.33 3.91 1.57
N ALA A 50 -0.58 2.88 2.37
CA ALA A 50 -1.10 1.60 1.90
C ALA A 50 -2.46 1.75 1.22
N LEU A 51 -3.37 2.55 1.81
CA LEU A 51 -4.70 2.77 1.26
C LEU A 51 -4.66 3.49 -0.08
N VAL A 52 -3.84 4.55 -0.21
CA VAL A 52 -3.62 5.27 -1.49
C VAL A 52 -3.08 4.31 -2.56
N ALA A 53 -2.23 3.37 -2.19
CA ALA A 53 -1.67 2.39 -3.11
C ALA A 53 -2.65 1.27 -3.46
N LEU A 54 -3.50 0.83 -2.53
CA LEU A 54 -4.42 -0.28 -2.71
C LEU A 54 -5.74 0.11 -3.36
N TYR A 55 -6.26 1.33 -3.12
CA TYR A 55 -7.60 1.71 -3.57
C TYR A 55 -7.63 2.00 -5.08
N ARG A 56 -7.50 0.94 -5.87
CA ARG A 56 -7.52 0.93 -7.34
C ARG A 56 -8.07 -0.41 -7.82
N PRO A 57 -8.70 -0.48 -9.01
CA PRO A 57 -9.12 -1.75 -9.60
C PRO A 57 -7.96 -2.78 -9.63
N GLY A 58 -8.22 -3.97 -9.12
CA GLY A 58 -7.26 -5.06 -8.92
C GLY A 58 -6.71 -5.09 -7.49
N PRO A 59 -5.79 -4.20 -7.07
CA PRO A 59 -5.21 -4.25 -5.72
C PRO A 59 -6.22 -4.10 -4.59
N MET A 60 -7.34 -3.44 -4.83
CA MET A 60 -8.37 -3.22 -3.82
C MET A 60 -8.98 -4.51 -3.25
N ASP A 61 -8.87 -5.62 -3.97
CA ASP A 61 -9.34 -6.92 -3.50
C ASP A 61 -8.54 -7.43 -2.28
N ASN A 62 -7.35 -6.85 -2.02
CA ASN A 62 -6.52 -7.15 -0.85
C ASN A 62 -6.82 -6.28 0.37
N ILE A 63 -7.66 -5.25 0.24
CA ILE A 63 -8.02 -4.37 1.36
C ILE A 63 -8.67 -5.15 2.52
N PRO A 64 -9.59 -6.10 2.30
CA PRO A 64 -10.17 -6.88 3.39
C PRO A 64 -9.10 -7.66 4.19
N LYS A 65 -8.15 -8.31 3.50
CA LYS A 65 -7.05 -9.04 4.15
C LYS A 65 -6.16 -8.10 4.95
N TYR A 66 -5.79 -6.97 4.37
CA TYR A 66 -5.00 -5.94 5.07
C TYR A 66 -5.70 -5.52 6.38
N ILE A 67 -7.00 -5.23 6.32
CA ILE A 67 -7.80 -4.81 7.48
C ILE A 67 -7.89 -5.93 8.52
N ALA A 68 -8.15 -7.17 8.11
CA ALA A 68 -8.26 -8.31 9.01
C ALA A 68 -6.94 -8.57 9.76
N CYS A 69 -5.81 -8.53 9.06
CA CYS A 69 -4.50 -8.65 9.68
C CYS A 69 -4.18 -7.47 10.61
N LYS A 70 -4.46 -6.22 10.19
CA LYS A 70 -4.30 -5.02 11.02
C LYS A 70 -5.07 -5.11 12.33
N LYS A 71 -6.30 -5.63 12.31
CA LYS A 71 -7.15 -5.81 13.50
C LYS A 71 -6.77 -7.02 14.35
N GLY A 72 -5.83 -7.86 13.88
CA GLY A 72 -5.48 -9.10 14.54
C GLY A 72 -6.51 -10.22 14.39
N GLU A 73 -7.48 -10.07 13.48
CA GLU A 73 -8.48 -11.10 13.14
C GLU A 73 -7.85 -12.24 12.33
N GLU A 74 -6.81 -11.92 11.54
CA GLU A 74 -5.98 -12.87 10.81
C GLU A 74 -4.50 -12.65 11.16
N LYS A 75 -3.71 -13.74 11.09
CA LYS A 75 -2.26 -13.65 11.20
C LYS A 75 -1.67 -13.26 9.85
N PRO A 76 -0.73 -12.27 9.80
CA PRO A 76 0.00 -11.99 8.58
C PRO A 76 0.75 -13.22 8.07
N ASP A 77 0.66 -13.47 6.77
CA ASP A 77 1.48 -14.48 6.10
C ASP A 77 2.62 -13.78 5.35
N TYR A 78 3.83 -13.96 5.85
CA TYR A 78 5.02 -13.39 5.24
C TYR A 78 5.65 -14.30 4.18
N MET A 79 5.05 -15.48 3.92
CA MET A 79 5.53 -16.50 2.96
C MET A 79 6.90 -17.10 3.36
N ASP A 80 7.84 -16.31 3.83
CA ASP A 80 9.15 -16.71 4.36
C ASP A 80 9.57 -15.75 5.48
N GLU A 81 10.17 -16.28 6.55
CA GLU A 81 10.61 -15.49 7.72
C GLU A 81 11.55 -14.33 7.35
N ARG A 82 12.37 -14.50 6.31
CA ARG A 82 13.30 -13.46 5.81
C ARG A 82 12.58 -12.25 5.22
N LEU A 83 11.30 -12.40 4.83
CA LEU A 83 10.48 -11.32 4.27
C LEU A 83 9.70 -10.56 5.33
N GLU A 84 9.62 -11.06 6.57
CA GLU A 84 8.85 -10.40 7.64
C GLU A 84 9.20 -8.92 7.75
N LYS A 85 10.48 -8.59 7.82
CA LYS A 85 10.94 -7.19 7.98
C LYS A 85 10.49 -6.24 6.87
N ILE A 86 10.31 -6.73 5.64
CA ILE A 86 9.88 -5.89 4.51
C ILE A 86 8.36 -5.91 4.29
N LEU A 87 7.67 -6.88 4.87
CA LEU A 87 6.22 -7.05 4.74
C LEU A 87 5.45 -6.73 6.03
N GLU A 88 6.13 -6.51 7.17
CA GLU A 88 5.47 -6.25 8.46
C GLU A 88 4.60 -4.99 8.42
N GLU A 89 5.05 -3.92 7.75
CA GLU A 89 4.31 -2.67 7.62
C GLU A 89 3.03 -2.80 6.79
N THR A 90 2.95 -3.84 5.96
CA THR A 90 1.80 -4.12 5.09
C THR A 90 1.09 -5.43 5.47
N TYR A 91 1.37 -5.95 6.67
CA TYR A 91 0.75 -7.15 7.22
C TYR A 91 0.84 -8.38 6.29
N GLY A 92 1.97 -8.55 5.61
CA GLY A 92 2.19 -9.67 4.67
C GLY A 92 1.62 -9.44 3.27
N VAL A 93 0.89 -8.35 3.03
CA VAL A 93 0.37 -8.03 1.69
C VAL A 93 1.45 -7.31 0.88
N ILE A 94 1.76 -7.82 -0.30
CA ILE A 94 2.66 -7.13 -1.24
C ILE A 94 1.86 -6.00 -1.89
N ILE A 95 2.27 -4.75 -1.66
CA ILE A 95 1.61 -3.54 -2.15
C ILE A 95 2.56 -2.76 -3.07
N TYR A 96 3.84 -2.68 -2.68
CA TYR A 96 4.80 -1.79 -3.30
C TYR A 96 5.74 -2.52 -4.26
N GLN A 97 6.12 -1.83 -5.35
CA GLN A 97 7.14 -2.31 -6.28
C GLN A 97 8.47 -2.60 -5.57
N GLU A 98 8.80 -1.79 -4.58
CA GLU A 98 9.98 -1.95 -3.74
C GLU A 98 9.99 -3.28 -2.99
N GLN A 99 8.82 -3.75 -2.51
CA GLN A 99 8.71 -5.06 -1.84
C GLN A 99 8.94 -6.22 -2.82
N VAL A 100 8.49 -6.10 -4.07
CA VAL A 100 8.78 -7.09 -5.13
C VAL A 100 10.27 -7.20 -5.37
N MET A 101 10.95 -6.06 -5.52
CA MET A 101 12.39 -6.01 -5.75
C MET A 101 13.18 -6.57 -4.56
N GLN A 102 12.83 -6.16 -3.34
CA GLN A 102 13.48 -6.63 -2.12
C GLN A 102 13.27 -8.14 -1.90
N THR A 103 12.09 -8.67 -2.21
CA THR A 103 11.83 -10.11 -2.16
C THR A 103 12.81 -10.89 -3.04
N ALA A 104 13.01 -10.45 -4.29
CA ALA A 104 13.96 -11.09 -5.20
C ALA A 104 15.41 -10.99 -4.71
N GLN A 105 15.80 -9.85 -4.14
CA GLN A 105 17.13 -9.65 -3.57
C GLN A 105 17.37 -10.56 -2.36
N ILE A 106 16.43 -10.63 -1.44
CA ILE A 106 16.57 -11.39 -0.19
C ILE A 106 16.53 -12.90 -0.44
N LEU A 107 15.58 -13.36 -1.26
CA LEU A 107 15.37 -14.80 -1.44
C LEU A 107 16.22 -15.40 -2.54
N SER A 108 16.56 -14.65 -3.58
CA SER A 108 17.14 -15.20 -4.82
C SER A 108 18.42 -14.50 -5.27
N ASN A 109 19.04 -13.72 -4.38
CA ASN A 109 20.33 -13.05 -4.63
C ASN A 109 20.34 -12.16 -5.89
N TYR A 110 19.21 -11.47 -6.15
CA TYR A 110 19.18 -10.49 -7.22
C TYR A 110 20.00 -9.26 -6.83
N SER A 111 20.76 -8.73 -7.77
CA SER A 111 21.25 -7.36 -7.67
C SER A 111 20.08 -6.38 -7.82
N LEU A 112 20.29 -5.13 -7.43
CA LEU A 112 19.24 -4.09 -7.59
C LEU A 112 18.81 -3.93 -9.06
N GLY A 113 19.75 -4.01 -10.00
CA GLY A 113 19.46 -3.92 -11.43
C GLY A 113 18.64 -5.10 -11.95
N GLU A 114 18.99 -6.34 -11.55
CA GLU A 114 18.22 -7.53 -11.91
C GLU A 114 16.80 -7.49 -11.30
N ALA A 115 16.66 -7.02 -10.06
CA ALA A 115 15.36 -6.88 -9.42
C ALA A 115 14.46 -5.85 -10.13
N ASP A 116 15.02 -4.77 -10.67
CA ASP A 116 14.27 -3.81 -11.49
C ASP A 116 13.86 -4.41 -12.85
N ILE A 117 14.72 -5.25 -13.47
CA ILE A 117 14.35 -6.00 -14.68
C ILE A 117 13.18 -6.95 -14.40
N LEU A 118 13.25 -7.70 -13.27
CA LEU A 118 12.16 -8.58 -12.83
C LEU A 118 10.86 -7.80 -12.67
N ARG A 119 10.88 -6.70 -11.92
CA ARG A 119 9.71 -5.84 -11.70
C ARG A 119 9.09 -5.37 -13.03
N ARG A 120 9.93 -4.95 -13.98
CA ARG A 120 9.47 -4.51 -15.32
C ARG A 120 8.86 -5.65 -16.13
N ALA A 121 9.49 -6.84 -16.12
CA ALA A 121 8.98 -8.02 -16.80
C ALA A 121 7.60 -8.42 -16.28
N MET A 122 7.44 -8.44 -14.96
CA MET A 122 6.16 -8.71 -14.30
C MET A 122 5.08 -7.67 -14.66
N GLY A 123 5.45 -6.38 -14.71
CA GLY A 123 4.52 -5.30 -15.09
C GLY A 123 4.05 -5.40 -16.54
N LYS A 124 4.91 -5.84 -17.46
CA LYS A 124 4.57 -6.01 -18.88
C LYS A 124 3.80 -7.30 -19.19
N LYS A 125 3.85 -8.29 -18.31
CA LYS A 125 3.22 -9.62 -18.44
C LYS A 125 3.60 -10.36 -19.75
N ILE A 126 4.84 -10.15 -20.23
CA ILE A 126 5.37 -10.86 -21.41
C ILE A 126 5.78 -12.27 -20.97
N LYS A 127 5.10 -13.28 -21.48
CA LYS A 127 5.25 -14.68 -21.04
C LYS A 127 6.71 -15.15 -21.06
N SER A 128 7.43 -14.96 -22.16
CA SER A 128 8.82 -15.40 -22.29
C SER A 128 9.78 -14.73 -21.29
N GLU A 129 9.57 -13.44 -21.01
CA GLU A 129 10.35 -12.72 -19.98
C GLU A 129 10.01 -13.24 -18.59
N MET A 130 8.72 -13.53 -18.33
CA MET A 130 8.26 -14.08 -17.05
C MET A 130 8.81 -15.48 -16.81
N ASP A 131 8.78 -16.36 -17.82
CA ASP A 131 9.31 -17.72 -17.70
C ASP A 131 10.82 -17.69 -17.35
N SER A 132 11.60 -16.87 -18.05
CA SER A 132 13.02 -16.68 -17.78
C SER A 132 13.29 -16.12 -16.37
N GLN A 133 12.49 -15.17 -15.91
CA GLN A 133 12.61 -14.60 -14.57
C GLN A 133 12.23 -15.63 -13.51
N LYS A 134 11.24 -16.48 -13.77
CA LYS A 134 10.81 -17.53 -12.86
C LYS A 134 11.93 -18.56 -12.63
N GLU A 135 12.55 -19.03 -13.72
CA GLU A 135 13.70 -19.95 -13.65
C GLU A 135 14.87 -19.35 -12.85
N ARG A 136 15.20 -18.09 -13.13
CA ARG A 136 16.27 -17.35 -12.42
C ARG A 136 15.95 -17.20 -10.94
N PHE A 137 14.70 -16.83 -10.59
CA PHE A 137 14.25 -16.66 -9.19
C PHE A 137 14.33 -17.97 -8.43
N ILE A 138 13.76 -19.05 -8.98
CA ILE A 138 13.74 -20.37 -8.34
C ILE A 138 15.17 -20.88 -8.13
N SER A 139 16.04 -20.79 -9.14
CA SER A 139 17.43 -21.20 -9.03
C SER A 139 18.17 -20.45 -7.91
N GLY A 140 17.99 -19.13 -7.84
CA GLY A 140 18.57 -18.30 -6.78
C GLY A 140 18.02 -18.65 -5.38
N ALA A 141 16.72 -18.90 -5.28
CA ALA A 141 16.07 -19.29 -4.04
C ALA A 141 16.56 -20.66 -3.52
N ILE A 142 16.71 -21.63 -4.43
CA ILE A 142 17.27 -22.95 -4.07
C ILE A 142 18.70 -22.81 -3.56
N SER A 143 19.52 -21.97 -4.16
CA SER A 143 20.89 -21.71 -3.68
C SER A 143 20.93 -21.07 -2.29
N ASN A 144 19.84 -20.42 -1.88
CA ASN A 144 19.64 -19.87 -0.54
C ASN A 144 18.88 -20.81 0.42
N GLY A 145 18.77 -22.09 0.08
CA GLY A 145 18.17 -23.12 0.93
C GLY A 145 16.64 -23.11 0.97
N ILE A 146 15.98 -22.47 0.01
CA ILE A 146 14.52 -22.53 -0.14
C ILE A 146 14.18 -23.74 -1.03
N SER A 147 13.17 -24.52 -0.67
CA SER A 147 12.73 -25.62 -1.53
C SER A 147 12.12 -25.08 -2.83
N GLU A 148 12.29 -25.81 -3.93
CA GLU A 148 11.74 -25.45 -5.22
C GLU A 148 10.24 -25.14 -5.16
N LYS A 149 9.47 -26.00 -4.52
CA LYS A 149 8.02 -25.81 -4.35
C LYS A 149 7.67 -24.49 -3.64
N LYS A 150 8.44 -24.12 -2.60
CA LYS A 150 8.21 -22.88 -1.88
C LYS A 150 8.63 -21.67 -2.71
N ALA A 151 9.74 -21.78 -3.45
CA ALA A 151 10.22 -20.74 -4.34
C ALA A 151 9.23 -20.47 -5.48
N ASP A 152 8.69 -21.54 -6.07
CA ASP A 152 7.65 -21.47 -7.11
C ASP A 152 6.39 -20.75 -6.60
N TYR A 153 5.88 -21.16 -5.45
CA TYR A 153 4.75 -20.52 -4.78
C TYR A 153 4.99 -19.02 -4.53
N ILE A 154 6.14 -18.67 -3.96
CA ILE A 154 6.46 -17.26 -3.66
C ILE A 154 6.55 -16.44 -4.95
N PHE A 155 7.20 -16.99 -6.00
CA PHE A 155 7.29 -16.31 -7.28
C PHE A 155 5.90 -16.01 -7.86
N ASP A 156 4.98 -16.98 -7.83
CA ASP A 156 3.64 -16.81 -8.36
C ASP A 156 2.86 -15.74 -7.58
N GLN A 157 2.98 -15.71 -6.22
CA GLN A 157 2.40 -14.65 -5.40
C GLN A 157 2.98 -13.27 -5.75
N VAL A 158 4.30 -13.17 -5.85
CA VAL A 158 4.97 -11.91 -6.23
C VAL A 158 4.56 -11.47 -7.64
N ALA A 159 4.44 -12.39 -8.58
CA ALA A 159 4.06 -12.10 -9.98
C ALA A 159 2.61 -11.61 -10.09
N GLU A 160 1.71 -12.18 -9.29
CA GLU A 160 0.31 -11.73 -9.23
C GLU A 160 0.22 -10.26 -8.81
N PHE A 161 0.95 -9.87 -7.77
CA PHE A 161 0.94 -8.50 -7.23
C PHE A 161 1.80 -7.52 -8.03
N ALA A 162 2.89 -7.98 -8.65
CA ALA A 162 3.84 -7.10 -9.34
C ALA A 162 3.21 -6.36 -10.53
N GLY A 163 2.21 -6.97 -11.18
CA GLY A 163 1.43 -6.31 -12.25
C GLY A 163 0.63 -5.10 -11.76
N TYR A 164 0.42 -4.98 -10.45
CA TYR A 164 -0.33 -3.92 -9.80
C TYR A 164 0.52 -3.15 -8.77
N GLY A 165 1.79 -3.52 -8.58
CA GLY A 165 2.66 -2.89 -7.60
C GLY A 165 2.74 -1.37 -7.77
N PHE A 166 2.60 -0.64 -6.67
CA PHE A 166 2.63 0.82 -6.65
C PHE A 166 3.99 1.32 -6.18
N ASN A 167 4.46 2.44 -6.70
CA ASN A 167 5.67 3.07 -6.18
C ASN A 167 5.38 3.66 -4.79
N LYS A 168 6.11 3.20 -3.78
CA LYS A 168 5.89 3.62 -2.39
C LYS A 168 6.13 5.11 -2.20
N SER A 169 7.17 5.66 -2.83
CA SER A 169 7.50 7.09 -2.71
C SER A 169 6.38 7.97 -3.27
N HIS A 170 5.76 7.55 -4.39
CA HIS A 170 4.61 8.25 -4.95
C HIS A 170 3.40 8.17 -4.00
N ALA A 171 3.09 6.97 -3.48
CA ALA A 171 2.01 6.81 -2.51
C ALA A 171 2.21 7.66 -1.26
N ALA A 172 3.45 7.73 -0.75
CA ALA A 172 3.81 8.53 0.42
C ALA A 172 3.62 10.03 0.17
N ALA A 173 3.98 10.53 -1.02
CA ALA A 173 3.77 11.94 -1.37
C ALA A 173 2.26 12.30 -1.41
N TYR A 174 1.44 11.44 -1.99
CA TYR A 174 -0.01 11.62 -2.02
C TYR A 174 -0.65 11.48 -0.63
N ALA A 175 -0.20 10.51 0.15
CA ALA A 175 -0.63 10.34 1.54
C ALA A 175 -0.29 11.56 2.40
N LEU A 176 0.85 12.23 2.14
CA LEU A 176 1.23 13.45 2.85
C LEU A 176 0.25 14.59 2.56
N ILE A 177 -0.17 14.77 1.31
CA ILE A 177 -1.17 15.78 0.94
C ILE A 177 -2.52 15.44 1.58
N ALA A 178 -2.93 14.16 1.56
CA ALA A 178 -4.14 13.70 2.23
C ALA A 178 -4.09 14.02 3.73
N TYR A 179 -2.96 13.75 4.38
CA TYR A 179 -2.73 14.05 5.80
C TYR A 179 -2.79 15.55 6.08
N GLN A 180 -2.18 16.40 5.23
CA GLN A 180 -2.21 17.86 5.38
C GLN A 180 -3.62 18.42 5.22
N THR A 181 -4.39 17.95 4.24
CA THR A 181 -5.78 18.37 4.05
C THR A 181 -6.68 17.90 5.19
N ALA A 182 -6.46 16.69 5.74
CA ALA A 182 -7.13 16.22 6.93
C ALA A 182 -6.79 17.07 8.17
N PHE A 183 -5.53 17.51 8.31
CA PHE A 183 -5.10 18.43 9.36
C PHE A 183 -5.83 19.76 9.27
N LEU A 184 -5.85 20.37 8.10
CA LEU A 184 -6.52 21.66 7.90
C LEU A 184 -8.03 21.55 8.16
N LYS A 185 -8.68 20.50 7.67
CA LYS A 185 -10.11 20.26 7.92
C LYS A 185 -10.42 20.07 9.41
N THR A 186 -9.53 19.41 10.16
CA THR A 186 -9.72 19.14 11.59
C THR A 186 -9.53 20.38 12.45
N HIS A 187 -8.46 21.15 12.21
CA HIS A 187 -8.07 22.25 13.09
C HIS A 187 -8.54 23.63 12.62
N TYR A 188 -8.86 23.75 11.32
CA TYR A 188 -9.29 25.01 10.69
C TYR A 188 -10.49 24.79 9.78
N PRO A 189 -11.60 24.16 10.26
CA PRO A 189 -12.71 23.70 9.40
C PRO A 189 -13.35 24.84 8.62
N GLU A 190 -13.55 26.00 9.21
CA GLU A 190 -14.18 27.16 8.56
C GLU A 190 -13.34 27.67 7.40
N TYR A 191 -12.02 27.82 7.60
CA TYR A 191 -11.10 28.27 6.56
C TYR A 191 -10.96 27.21 5.46
N PHE A 192 -10.87 25.93 5.84
CA PHE A 192 -10.78 24.83 4.91
C PHE A 192 -12.01 24.75 4.01
N MET A 193 -13.21 24.78 4.60
CA MET A 193 -14.47 24.74 3.85
C MET A 193 -14.65 25.98 2.97
N THR A 194 -14.34 27.16 3.47
CA THR A 194 -14.42 28.41 2.70
C THR A 194 -13.51 28.35 1.48
N ALA A 195 -12.28 27.91 1.64
CA ALA A 195 -11.33 27.75 0.53
C ALA A 195 -11.82 26.70 -0.49
N SER A 196 -12.30 25.55 -0.02
CA SER A 196 -12.83 24.48 -0.88
C SER A 196 -14.03 24.96 -1.70
N MET A 197 -15.01 25.61 -1.06
CA MET A 197 -16.18 26.18 -1.75
C MET A 197 -15.81 27.29 -2.74
N SER A 198 -14.82 28.11 -2.40
CA SER A 198 -14.35 29.17 -3.30
C SER A 198 -13.74 28.64 -4.59
N LEU A 199 -13.04 27.50 -4.51
CA LEU A 199 -12.45 26.83 -5.67
C LEU A 199 -13.50 26.09 -6.52
N GLU A 200 -14.56 25.56 -5.90
CA GLU A 200 -15.62 24.79 -6.56
C GLU A 200 -16.87 25.63 -6.90
N ARG A 201 -16.83 26.95 -6.75
CA ARG A 201 -17.99 27.85 -6.90
C ARG A 201 -18.72 27.74 -8.24
N GLU A 202 -18.03 27.25 -9.29
CA GLU A 202 -18.60 27.03 -10.63
C GLU A 202 -19.21 25.62 -10.76
N ASN A 203 -19.03 24.75 -9.79
CA ASN A 203 -19.53 23.38 -9.77
C ASN A 203 -20.63 23.23 -8.69
N THR A 204 -21.84 23.60 -9.05
CA THR A 204 -23.00 23.60 -8.13
C THR A 204 -23.32 22.22 -7.54
N ASP A 205 -23.02 21.15 -8.28
CA ASP A 205 -23.26 19.76 -7.82
C ASP A 205 -22.35 19.35 -6.66
N LYS A 206 -21.19 20.00 -6.52
CA LYS A 206 -20.29 19.77 -5.39
C LYS A 206 -20.54 20.67 -4.19
N LEU A 207 -21.35 21.71 -4.36
CA LEU A 207 -21.69 22.68 -3.32
C LEU A 207 -22.98 22.34 -2.58
N SER A 208 -23.77 21.43 -3.12
CA SER A 208 -25.01 20.90 -2.54
C SER A 208 -24.74 19.67 -1.70
#